data_a88499f90a6f07b1c21e7e1ce8514bdf
#
_entry.id   a88499f90a6f07b1c21e7e1ce8514bdf
#
_cell.length_a   1.000
_cell.length_b   1.000
_cell.length_c   1.000
_cell.angle_alpha   90.00
_cell.angle_beta   90.00
_cell.angle_gamma   90.00
#
_symmetry.space_group_name_H-M   'P 1'
#
loop_
_entity.id
_entity.type
_entity.pdbx_description
1 polymer ?
#
loop_
_entity_poly.entity_id
_entity_poly.type
_entity_poly.pdbx_seq_one_letter_code
_entity_poly.pdbx_strand_id
1 'polypeptide(L)' 'MLRGTPDAAAFSVCYLRDGELIAIDTVNQARDQMAARKLIAARMRPDPVKLADASLALKDCA' A
#
# COMPACT_ATOMS: atom_id res chain seq x y z
N MET A 1 -8.08 -2.58 -0.42
CA MET A 1 -7.82 -1.87 -1.70
C MET A 1 -6.70 -2.56 -2.45
N LEU A 2 -6.93 -2.89 -3.70
CA LEU A 2 -5.92 -3.51 -4.55
C LEU A 2 -4.99 -2.43 -5.14
N ARG A 3 -3.69 -2.66 -5.02
CA ARG A 3 -2.66 -1.81 -5.58
C ARG A 3 -1.88 -2.60 -6.61
N GLY A 4 -1.97 -2.24 -7.88
CA GLY A 4 -1.48 -3.01 -9.01
C GLY A 4 -2.58 -3.89 -9.58
N THR A 5 -2.22 -4.89 -10.40
CA THR A 5 -3.18 -5.81 -11.00
C THR A 5 -2.88 -7.24 -10.59
N PRO A 6 -3.92 -8.08 -10.31
CA PRO A 6 -3.70 -9.47 -9.95
C PRO A 6 -2.99 -10.29 -11.03
N ASP A 7 -3.14 -9.88 -12.29
CA ASP A 7 -2.49 -10.56 -13.42
C ASP A 7 -1.01 -10.25 -13.53
N ALA A 8 -0.56 -9.18 -12.86
CA ALA A 8 0.87 -8.87 -12.79
C ALA A 8 1.55 -9.81 -11.80
N ALA A 9 2.82 -10.09 -12.02
CA ALA A 9 3.60 -10.91 -11.10
C ALA A 9 3.86 -10.23 -9.76
N ALA A 10 3.50 -8.94 -9.63
CA ALA A 10 3.73 -8.15 -8.43
C ALA A 10 2.52 -7.25 -8.16
N PHE A 11 1.94 -7.35 -6.98
CA PHE A 11 0.83 -6.50 -6.55
C PHE A 11 0.74 -6.47 -5.04
N SER A 12 -0.06 -5.55 -4.51
CA SER A 12 -0.31 -5.42 -3.08
C SER A 12 -1.79 -5.25 -2.81
N VAL A 13 -2.25 -5.77 -1.67
CA VAL A 13 -3.61 -5.54 -1.18
C VAL A 13 -3.50 -4.76 0.13
N CYS A 14 -4.06 -3.55 0.15
CA CYS A 14 -4.02 -2.67 1.30
C CYS A 14 -5.32 -2.77 2.08
N TYR A 15 -5.23 -2.97 3.39
CA TYR A 15 -6.39 -3.03 4.28
C TYR A 15 -6.46 -1.72 5.06
N LEU A 16 -7.56 -0.99 4.88
CA LEU A 16 -7.78 0.31 5.48
C LEU A 16 -8.95 0.26 6.44
N ARG A 17 -8.83 1.00 7.53
CA ARG A 17 -9.92 1.19 8.48
C ARG A 17 -10.03 2.68 8.76
N ASP A 18 -11.18 3.27 8.41
CA ASP A 18 -11.42 4.70 8.54
C ASP A 18 -10.32 5.55 7.88
N GLY A 19 -9.79 5.05 6.74
CA GLY A 19 -8.73 5.72 6.01
C GLY A 19 -7.32 5.43 6.50
N GLU A 20 -7.17 4.77 7.64
CA GLU A 20 -5.85 4.41 8.19
C GLU A 20 -5.39 3.07 7.63
N LEU A 21 -4.15 3.00 7.16
CA LEU A 21 -3.57 1.73 6.71
C LEU A 21 -3.26 0.86 7.93
N ILE A 22 -3.93 -0.29 8.03
CA ILE A 22 -3.79 -1.19 9.19
C ILE A 22 -3.04 -2.47 8.85
N ALA A 23 -3.04 -2.88 7.58
CA ALA A 23 -2.35 -4.09 7.15
C ALA A 23 -2.10 -4.03 5.65
N ILE A 24 -1.18 -4.87 5.17
CA ILE A 24 -0.92 -5.02 3.74
C ILE A 24 -0.50 -6.47 3.46
N ASP A 25 -0.98 -7.01 2.34
CA ASP A 25 -0.48 -8.25 1.76
C ASP A 25 0.23 -7.93 0.46
N THR A 26 1.45 -8.43 0.29
CA THR A 26 2.23 -8.16 -0.91
C THR A 26 2.64 -9.46 -1.60
N VAL A 27 2.68 -9.39 -2.94
CA VAL A 27 3.23 -10.45 -3.78
C VAL A 27 4.33 -9.84 -4.62
N ASN A 28 5.58 -10.25 -4.38
CA ASN A 28 6.77 -9.72 -5.08
C ASN A 28 6.88 -8.19 -5.01
N GLN A 29 6.43 -7.58 -3.92
CA GLN A 29 6.48 -6.13 -3.69
C GLN A 29 7.17 -5.84 -2.35
N ALA A 30 8.44 -6.25 -2.24
CA ALA A 30 9.20 -6.06 -1.00
C ALA A 30 9.29 -4.60 -0.56
N ARG A 31 9.38 -3.67 -1.52
CA ARG A 31 9.42 -2.23 -1.21
C ARG A 31 8.13 -1.76 -0.55
N ASP A 32 6.99 -2.21 -1.08
CA ASP A 32 5.69 -1.86 -0.51
C ASP A 32 5.55 -2.42 0.90
N GLN A 33 6.02 -3.63 1.14
CA GLN A 33 5.95 -4.24 2.46
C GLN A 33 6.79 -3.48 3.49
N MET A 34 8.01 -3.09 3.11
CA MET A 34 8.88 -2.32 4.00
C MET A 34 8.30 -0.93 4.28
N ALA A 35 7.80 -0.25 3.25
CA ALA A 35 7.16 1.05 3.41
C ALA A 35 5.91 0.96 4.27
N ALA A 36 5.10 -0.09 4.07
CA ALA A 36 3.87 -0.30 4.82
C ALA A 36 4.14 -0.46 6.31
N ARG A 37 5.20 -1.14 6.71
CA ARG A 37 5.56 -1.28 8.12
C ARG A 37 5.73 0.09 8.80
N LYS A 38 6.39 1.03 8.11
CA LYS A 38 6.58 2.38 8.63
C LYS A 38 5.26 3.15 8.68
N LEU A 39 4.45 3.04 7.62
CA LEU A 39 3.16 3.74 7.56
C LEU A 39 2.19 3.22 8.62
N ILE A 40 2.14 1.91 8.82
CA ILE A 40 1.27 1.29 9.83
C ILE A 40 1.73 1.71 11.23
N ALA A 41 3.03 1.66 11.49
CA ALA A 41 3.58 2.06 12.79
C ALA A 41 3.32 3.53 13.10
N ALA A 42 3.33 4.38 12.08
CA ALA A 42 3.05 5.80 12.22
C ALA A 42 1.55 6.12 12.20
N ARG A 43 0.70 5.12 11.98
CA ARG A 43 -0.76 5.27 11.88
C ARG A 43 -1.15 6.26 10.79
N MET A 44 -0.47 6.18 9.65
CA MET A 44 -0.68 7.11 8.54
C MET A 44 -2.00 6.84 7.83
N ARG A 45 -2.59 7.92 7.29
CA ARG A 45 -3.77 7.87 6.46
C ARG A 45 -3.36 8.23 5.04
N PRO A 46 -3.03 7.24 4.19
CA PRO A 46 -2.58 7.54 2.84
C PRO A 46 -3.70 8.12 1.99
N ASP A 47 -3.33 8.96 1.01
CA ASP A 47 -4.27 9.49 0.04
C ASP A 47 -4.81 8.34 -0.82
N PRO A 48 -6.14 8.08 -0.84
CA PRO A 48 -6.70 6.96 -1.59
C PRO A 48 -6.39 7.01 -3.09
N VAL A 49 -6.34 8.19 -3.68
CA VAL A 49 -6.04 8.37 -5.10
C VAL A 49 -4.59 7.98 -5.38
N LYS A 50 -3.67 8.44 -4.55
CA LYS A 50 -2.25 8.09 -4.68
C LYS A 50 -2.03 6.61 -4.37
N LEU A 51 -2.73 6.08 -3.39
CA LEU A 51 -2.60 4.67 -3.00
C LEU A 51 -3.02 3.73 -4.14
N ALA A 52 -4.05 4.11 -4.90
CA ALA A 52 -4.52 3.33 -6.04
C ALA A 52 -3.57 3.40 -7.24
N ASP A 53 -2.67 4.37 -7.28
CA ASP A 53 -1.72 4.54 -8.37
C ASP A 53 -0.46 3.70 -8.12
N ALA A 54 -0.40 2.53 -8.77
CA ALA A 54 0.72 1.62 -8.62
C ALA A 54 2.04 2.14 -9.19
N SER A 55 2.00 3.23 -9.97
CA SER A 55 3.22 3.87 -10.48
C SER A 55 3.94 4.69 -9.40
N LEU A 56 3.24 5.06 -8.32
CA LEU A 56 3.84 5.75 -7.19
C LEU A 56 4.37 4.74 -6.18
N ALA A 57 5.50 5.05 -5.57
CA ALA A 57 5.99 4.25 -4.45
C ALA A 57 5.04 4.43 -3.26
N LEU A 58 4.84 3.36 -2.48
CA LEU A 58 3.92 3.41 -1.33
C LEU A 58 4.30 4.51 -0.34
N LYS A 59 5.59 4.73 -0.13
CA LYS A 59 6.09 5.79 0.76
C LYS A 59 5.64 7.19 0.34
N ASP A 60 5.33 7.38 -0.94
CA ASP A 60 4.92 8.67 -1.50
C ASP A 60 3.40 8.87 -1.47
N CYS A 61 2.66 7.88 -0.98
CA CYS A 61 1.20 7.94 -0.88
C CYS A 61 0.70 8.59 0.41
N ALA A 62 1.60 8.88 1.31
CA ALA A 62 1.26 9.48 2.59
C ALA A 62 0.91 10.97 2.45
#